data_4cc1e03f8fc9c1594e8fbe13f2121ef8
#
_entry.id   4cc1e03f8fc9c1594e8fbe13f2121ef8
#
_cell.length_a   1.000
_cell.length_b   1.000
_cell.length_c   1.000
_cell.angle_alpha   90.00
_cell.angle_beta   90.00
_cell.angle_gamma   90.00
#
_symmetry.space_group_name_H-M   'P 1'
#
loop_
_entity.id
_entity.type
_entity.pdbx_description
1 polymer ?
#
loop_
_entity_poly.entity_id
_entity_poly.type
_entity_poly.pdbx_seq_one_letter_code
_entity_poly.pdbx_strand_id
1 'polypeptide(L)'
;CPHCDGTGWIMRIDENGMEFRKSCECRNAAIEKAKLKFADIPEHFKDMKLENFSAGVYQKEESKGIIRLVCSAVKEYVESFSEYYDQGIGLYMYSNTRGSGKTRMAVSIANKLLENKYKVKFAISTTIINEIKNTWNKENKYSESKLLNDLSTVDILIIDDFGTEKISDWVNDKYYYIINERYINRKVTIFTSNDSLQDVNYDSRITNRILEKTLELRFPEESIREHIARKN
;
A
#
# COMPACT_ATOMS: atom_id res chain seq x y z
N CYS A 1 -28.83 6.88 9.58
CA CYS A 1 -28.76 5.71 10.45
C CYS A 1 -29.91 5.80 11.47
N PRO A 2 -30.78 4.79 11.54
CA PRO A 2 -31.98 4.84 12.42
C PRO A 2 -31.66 4.80 13.93
N HIS A 3 -30.40 4.48 14.30
CA HIS A 3 -30.00 4.39 15.70
C HIS A 3 -29.40 5.67 16.28
N CYS A 4 -29.01 6.63 15.45
CA CYS A 4 -28.33 7.86 15.88
C CYS A 4 -28.73 9.09 15.05
N ASP A 5 -29.76 9.01 14.21
CA ASP A 5 -30.25 10.08 13.33
C ASP A 5 -29.15 10.78 12.53
N GLY A 6 -28.13 10.00 12.13
CA GLY A 6 -26.98 10.50 11.37
C GLY A 6 -25.87 11.16 12.19
N THR A 7 -26.05 11.36 13.50
CA THR A 7 -25.06 12.04 14.38
C THR A 7 -23.81 11.20 14.67
N GLY A 8 -23.90 9.89 14.51
CA GLY A 8 -22.84 8.93 14.86
C GLY A 8 -22.70 8.66 16.36
N TRP A 9 -23.59 9.20 17.19
CA TRP A 9 -23.59 9.05 18.64
C TRP A 9 -24.95 8.57 19.15
N ILE A 10 -24.96 7.67 20.15
CA ILE A 10 -26.14 7.19 20.85
C ILE A 10 -26.03 7.63 22.30
N MET A 11 -27.06 8.33 22.80
CA MET A 11 -27.15 8.66 24.22
C MET A 11 -27.54 7.42 25.01
N ARG A 12 -26.87 7.17 26.09
CA ARG A 12 -27.14 6.09 27.05
C ARG A 12 -27.16 6.64 28.45
N ILE A 13 -27.89 6.03 29.33
CA ILE A 13 -27.94 6.34 30.76
C ILE A 13 -27.28 5.14 31.47
N ASP A 14 -26.34 5.40 32.37
CA ASP A 14 -25.71 4.38 33.20
C ASP A 14 -26.59 3.98 34.41
N GLU A 15 -26.12 3.02 35.18
CA GLU A 15 -26.82 2.50 36.38
C GLU A 15 -26.99 3.55 37.47
N ASN A 16 -26.22 4.67 37.40
CA ASN A 16 -26.29 5.78 38.35
C ASN A 16 -27.15 6.95 37.82
N GLY A 17 -27.81 6.78 36.64
CA GLY A 17 -28.63 7.80 36.02
C GLY A 17 -27.86 8.88 35.26
N MET A 18 -26.54 8.69 35.05
CA MET A 18 -25.74 9.65 34.29
C MET A 18 -25.83 9.39 32.79
N GLU A 19 -26.07 10.44 32.02
CA GLU A 19 -26.09 10.40 30.57
C GLU A 19 -24.66 10.36 30.00
N PHE A 20 -24.37 9.39 29.13
CA PHE A 20 -23.11 9.32 28.40
C PHE A 20 -23.33 9.04 26.91
N ARG A 21 -22.37 9.46 26.09
CA ARG A 21 -22.39 9.24 24.64
C ARG A 21 -21.61 7.98 24.28
N LYS A 22 -22.28 7.03 23.65
CA LYS A 22 -21.64 5.86 23.04
C LYS A 22 -21.54 6.06 21.52
N SER A 23 -20.43 5.68 20.91
CA SER A 23 -20.31 5.74 19.46
C SER A 23 -21.26 4.75 18.79
N CYS A 24 -21.97 5.21 17.77
CA CYS A 24 -22.80 4.34 16.94
C CYS A 24 -21.93 3.53 15.98
N GLU A 25 -22.36 2.30 15.66
CA GLU A 25 -21.66 1.45 14.69
C GLU A 25 -21.51 2.11 13.31
N CYS A 26 -22.51 2.91 12.89
CA CYS A 26 -22.43 3.66 11.63
C CYS A 26 -21.27 4.66 11.59
N ARG A 27 -20.80 5.16 12.73
CA ARG A 27 -19.65 6.04 12.81
C ARG A 27 -18.35 5.29 12.50
N ASN A 28 -18.23 4.07 13.01
CA ASN A 28 -17.08 3.22 12.71
C ASN A 28 -17.05 2.88 11.23
N ALA A 29 -18.20 2.50 10.65
CA ALA A 29 -18.31 2.26 9.22
C ALA A 29 -17.99 3.49 8.37
N ALA A 30 -18.39 4.69 8.79
CA ALA A 30 -18.05 5.94 8.10
C ALA A 30 -16.55 6.26 8.20
N ILE A 31 -15.93 6.01 9.36
CA ILE A 31 -14.48 6.17 9.56
C ILE A 31 -13.70 5.20 8.66
N GLU A 32 -14.09 3.92 8.64
CA GLU A 32 -13.47 2.89 7.78
C GLU A 32 -13.60 3.25 6.30
N LYS A 33 -14.78 3.69 5.86
CA LYS A 33 -15.00 4.16 4.49
C LYS A 33 -14.12 5.37 4.14
N ALA A 34 -13.95 6.31 5.08
CA ALA A 34 -13.08 7.47 4.89
C ALA A 34 -11.59 7.08 4.81
N LYS A 35 -11.14 6.10 5.61
CA LYS A 35 -9.78 5.55 5.55
C LYS A 35 -9.51 4.88 4.21
N LEU A 36 -10.42 4.02 3.74
CA LEU A 36 -10.31 3.36 2.45
C LEU A 36 -10.29 4.37 1.29
N LYS A 37 -11.10 5.43 1.37
CA LYS A 37 -11.09 6.52 0.38
C LYS A 37 -9.76 7.29 0.40
N PHE A 38 -9.20 7.55 1.58
CA PHE A 38 -7.89 8.20 1.70
C PHE A 38 -6.77 7.31 1.17
N ALA A 39 -6.87 5.99 1.40
CA ALA A 39 -5.88 5.03 0.94
C ALA A 39 -5.83 4.90 -0.59
N ASP A 40 -6.84 5.38 -1.32
CA ASP A 40 -6.97 5.27 -2.79
C ASP A 40 -6.88 3.82 -3.31
N ILE A 41 -7.23 2.84 -2.47
CA ILE A 41 -7.28 1.42 -2.87
C ILE A 41 -8.45 1.26 -3.85
N PRO A 42 -8.20 0.72 -5.06
CA PRO A 42 -9.27 0.48 -6.05
C PRO A 42 -10.37 -0.41 -5.48
N GLU A 43 -11.63 -0.13 -5.86
CA GLU A 43 -12.84 -0.78 -5.30
C GLU A 43 -12.76 -2.30 -5.33
N HIS A 44 -12.30 -2.88 -6.43
CA HIS A 44 -12.19 -4.33 -6.61
C HIS A 44 -11.12 -5.00 -5.74
N PHE A 45 -10.29 -4.23 -5.05
CA PHE A 45 -9.26 -4.71 -4.13
C PHE A 45 -9.62 -4.57 -2.65
N LYS A 46 -10.74 -3.93 -2.32
CA LYS A 46 -11.10 -3.62 -0.93
C LYS A 46 -11.31 -4.85 -0.05
N ASP A 47 -11.75 -5.96 -0.65
CA ASP A 47 -12.02 -7.20 0.07
C ASP A 47 -10.83 -8.19 0.06
N MET A 48 -9.68 -7.78 -0.48
CA MET A 48 -8.50 -8.63 -0.50
C MET A 48 -7.86 -8.71 0.88
N LYS A 49 -7.75 -9.94 1.40
CA LYS A 49 -7.18 -10.24 2.72
C LYS A 49 -5.99 -11.18 2.58
N LEU A 50 -5.07 -11.09 3.53
CA LEU A 50 -3.91 -11.99 3.60
C LEU A 50 -4.33 -13.45 3.75
N GLU A 51 -5.35 -13.70 4.54
CA GLU A 51 -5.91 -15.03 4.81
C GLU A 51 -6.45 -15.71 3.54
N ASN A 52 -6.88 -14.91 2.57
CA ASN A 52 -7.40 -15.38 1.29
C ASN A 52 -6.32 -15.51 0.20
N PHE A 53 -5.05 -15.31 0.54
CA PHE A 53 -3.94 -15.49 -0.39
C PHE A 53 -3.52 -16.97 -0.41
N SER A 54 -3.76 -17.65 -1.52
CA SER A 54 -3.54 -19.10 -1.64
C SER A 54 -2.37 -19.42 -2.56
N ALA A 55 -1.45 -20.25 -2.07
CA ALA A 55 -0.40 -20.83 -2.89
C ALA A 55 -0.95 -21.83 -3.93
N GLY A 56 -2.16 -22.33 -3.73
CA GLY A 56 -2.81 -23.30 -4.62
C GLY A 56 -3.20 -22.75 -6.00
N VAL A 57 -3.14 -21.42 -6.21
CA VAL A 57 -3.38 -20.81 -7.52
C VAL A 57 -2.21 -20.96 -8.49
N TYR A 58 -1.00 -21.25 -7.99
CA TYR A 58 0.18 -21.49 -8.80
C TYR A 58 0.21 -22.97 -9.26
N GLN A 59 0.72 -23.21 -10.47
CA GLN A 59 0.77 -24.55 -11.06
C GLN A 59 2.11 -25.24 -10.79
N LYS A 60 3.21 -24.49 -10.92
CA LYS A 60 4.57 -25.02 -10.76
C LYS A 60 4.87 -25.25 -9.28
N GLU A 61 5.43 -26.40 -8.92
CA GLU A 61 5.81 -26.70 -7.53
C GLU A 61 6.86 -25.74 -6.99
N GLU A 62 7.81 -25.30 -7.82
CA GLU A 62 8.77 -24.26 -7.47
C GLU A 62 8.06 -22.96 -7.07
N SER A 63 7.08 -22.51 -7.88
CA SER A 63 6.27 -21.32 -7.59
C SER A 63 5.50 -21.44 -6.30
N LYS A 64 4.93 -22.63 -6.02
CA LYS A 64 4.26 -22.90 -4.75
C LYS A 64 5.21 -22.85 -3.57
N GLY A 65 6.45 -23.34 -3.74
CA GLY A 65 7.50 -23.23 -2.72
C GLY A 65 7.84 -21.78 -2.42
N ILE A 66 8.14 -21.00 -3.45
CA ILE A 66 8.50 -19.58 -3.32
C ILE A 66 7.37 -18.80 -2.65
N ILE A 67 6.12 -18.95 -3.11
CA ILE A 67 5.01 -18.15 -2.56
C ILE A 67 4.66 -18.52 -1.11
N ARG A 68 4.88 -19.77 -0.68
CA ARG A 68 4.74 -20.14 0.73
C ARG A 68 5.75 -19.39 1.60
N LEU A 69 7.01 -19.26 1.16
CA LEU A 69 8.03 -18.48 1.87
C LEU A 69 7.65 -16.99 1.92
N VAL A 70 7.19 -16.41 0.79
CA VAL A 70 6.71 -15.03 0.74
C VAL A 70 5.54 -14.83 1.72
N CYS A 71 4.55 -15.73 1.72
CA CYS A 71 3.41 -15.64 2.64
C CYS A 71 3.85 -15.71 4.10
N SER A 72 4.83 -16.57 4.44
CA SER A 72 5.38 -16.67 5.80
C SER A 72 6.09 -15.39 6.20
N ALA A 73 6.94 -14.84 5.33
CA ALA A 73 7.66 -13.59 5.59
C ALA A 73 6.70 -12.39 5.74
N VAL A 74 5.67 -12.30 4.89
CA VAL A 74 4.65 -11.25 4.99
C VAL A 74 3.83 -11.38 6.27
N LYS A 75 3.50 -12.60 6.70
CA LYS A 75 2.77 -12.84 7.94
C LYS A 75 3.61 -12.35 9.13
N GLU A 76 4.87 -12.75 9.23
CA GLU A 76 5.81 -12.30 10.27
C GLU A 76 5.95 -10.76 10.26
N TYR A 77 6.14 -10.17 9.07
CA TYR A 77 6.23 -8.72 8.90
C TYR A 77 5.00 -7.98 9.45
N VAL A 78 3.80 -8.48 9.16
CA VAL A 78 2.55 -7.86 9.62
C VAL A 78 2.30 -8.10 11.10
N GLU A 79 2.64 -9.27 11.64
CA GLU A 79 2.53 -9.60 13.08
C GLU A 79 3.47 -8.76 13.94
N SER A 80 4.70 -8.50 13.45
CA SER A 80 5.72 -7.67 14.12
C SER A 80 5.77 -6.23 13.56
N PHE A 81 4.72 -5.77 12.90
CA PHE A 81 4.75 -4.52 12.12
C PHE A 81 5.15 -3.29 12.93
N SER A 82 4.82 -3.22 14.22
CA SER A 82 5.23 -2.09 15.07
C SER A 82 6.75 -1.90 15.11
N GLU A 83 7.52 -2.98 15.13
CA GLU A 83 8.99 -2.92 15.15
C GLU A 83 9.56 -2.42 13.82
N TYR A 84 9.00 -2.88 12.70
CA TYR A 84 9.36 -2.41 11.36
C TYR A 84 8.94 -0.96 11.12
N TYR A 85 7.78 -0.58 11.66
CA TYR A 85 7.26 0.78 11.56
C TYR A 85 8.17 1.80 12.24
N ASP A 86 8.64 1.52 13.46
CA ASP A 86 9.54 2.39 14.22
C ASP A 86 10.89 2.59 13.52
N GLN A 87 11.34 1.58 12.77
CA GLN A 87 12.57 1.62 11.98
C GLN A 87 12.38 2.17 10.57
N GLY A 88 11.13 2.35 10.12
CA GLY A 88 10.80 2.78 8.75
C GLY A 88 11.11 1.71 7.70
N ILE A 89 11.06 0.42 8.06
CA ILE A 89 11.37 -0.69 7.16
C ILE A 89 10.10 -1.16 6.46
N GLY A 90 10.12 -1.13 5.13
CA GLY A 90 9.06 -1.59 4.24
C GLY A 90 9.40 -2.89 3.51
N LEU A 91 8.73 -3.09 2.38
CA LEU A 91 8.91 -4.28 1.53
C LEU A 91 9.19 -3.86 0.09
N TYR A 92 10.05 -4.62 -0.59
CA TYR A 92 10.22 -4.54 -2.04
C TYR A 92 9.86 -5.90 -2.65
N MET A 93 8.67 -5.98 -3.26
CA MET A 93 8.10 -7.19 -3.84
C MET A 93 8.31 -7.19 -5.35
N TYR A 94 9.08 -8.14 -5.88
CA TYR A 94 9.41 -8.14 -7.30
C TYR A 94 9.30 -9.53 -7.96
N SER A 95 9.10 -9.51 -9.26
CA SER A 95 9.14 -10.66 -10.17
C SER A 95 9.11 -10.14 -11.59
N ASN A 96 9.92 -10.68 -12.48
CA ASN A 96 9.92 -10.31 -13.91
C ASN A 96 8.63 -10.72 -14.61
N THR A 97 7.83 -11.60 -13.98
CA THR A 97 6.54 -12.02 -14.50
C THR A 97 5.42 -11.11 -14.02
N ARG A 98 4.71 -10.50 -14.97
CA ARG A 98 3.47 -9.76 -14.70
C ARG A 98 2.36 -10.73 -14.27
N GLY A 99 1.54 -10.29 -13.30
CA GLY A 99 0.44 -11.12 -12.82
C GLY A 99 0.87 -12.21 -11.83
N SER A 100 2.06 -12.14 -11.26
CA SER A 100 2.57 -13.08 -10.24
C SER A 100 1.98 -12.88 -8.84
N GLY A 101 1.06 -11.93 -8.63
CA GLY A 101 0.36 -11.73 -7.36
C GLY A 101 0.90 -10.59 -6.48
N LYS A 102 1.94 -9.86 -6.89
CA LYS A 102 2.57 -8.75 -6.13
C LYS A 102 1.56 -7.69 -5.66
N THR A 103 0.84 -7.08 -6.60
CA THR A 103 -0.18 -6.07 -6.30
C THR A 103 -1.23 -6.59 -5.33
N ARG A 104 -1.71 -7.83 -5.52
CA ARG A 104 -2.68 -8.45 -4.61
C ARG A 104 -2.12 -8.57 -3.19
N MET A 105 -0.87 -8.99 -3.05
CA MET A 105 -0.21 -9.08 -1.74
C MET A 105 -0.07 -7.69 -1.11
N ALA A 106 0.41 -6.70 -1.86
CA ALA A 106 0.56 -5.32 -1.39
C ALA A 106 -0.75 -4.74 -0.86
N VAL A 107 -1.84 -4.95 -1.59
CA VAL A 107 -3.18 -4.50 -1.16
C VAL A 107 -3.69 -5.28 0.05
N SER A 108 -3.44 -6.59 0.12
CA SER A 108 -3.82 -7.39 1.30
C SER A 108 -3.09 -6.90 2.56
N ILE A 109 -1.81 -6.54 2.44
CA ILE A 109 -1.03 -5.89 3.52
C ILE A 109 -1.66 -4.54 3.87
N ALA A 110 -1.97 -3.69 2.85
CA ALA A 110 -2.60 -2.39 3.07
C ALA A 110 -3.90 -2.51 3.88
N ASN A 111 -4.79 -3.42 3.47
CA ASN A 111 -6.06 -3.64 4.17
C ASN A 111 -5.83 -4.07 5.62
N LYS A 112 -4.87 -4.96 5.87
CA LYS A 112 -4.53 -5.40 7.22
C LYS A 112 -3.97 -4.27 8.09
N LEU A 113 -3.11 -3.42 7.53
CA LEU A 113 -2.55 -2.26 8.24
C LEU A 113 -3.61 -1.18 8.50
N LEU A 114 -4.57 -1.00 7.59
CA LEU A 114 -5.74 -0.14 7.81
C LEU A 114 -6.63 -0.66 8.95
N GLU A 115 -6.88 -1.99 9.02
CA GLU A 115 -7.57 -2.62 10.15
C GLU A 115 -6.84 -2.33 11.48
N ASN A 116 -5.51 -2.38 11.47
CA ASN A 116 -4.64 -2.05 12.61
C ASN A 116 -4.52 -0.53 12.87
N LYS A 117 -5.34 0.30 12.20
CA LYS A 117 -5.45 1.76 12.38
C LYS A 117 -4.26 2.58 11.89
N TYR A 118 -3.35 2.03 11.10
CA TYR A 118 -2.32 2.80 10.43
C TYR A 118 -2.89 3.62 9.27
N LYS A 119 -2.22 4.74 8.94
CA LYS A 119 -2.56 5.55 7.77
C LYS A 119 -1.80 5.01 6.56
N VAL A 120 -2.52 4.44 5.63
CA VAL A 120 -1.97 3.87 4.39
C VAL A 120 -2.42 4.69 3.20
N LYS A 121 -1.53 4.94 2.25
CA LYS A 121 -1.80 5.47 0.92
C LYS A 121 -1.32 4.46 -0.11
N PHE A 122 -2.18 4.12 -1.07
CA PHE A 122 -1.83 3.30 -2.23
C PHE A 122 -1.78 4.19 -3.48
N ALA A 123 -0.73 4.04 -4.27
CA ALA A 123 -0.59 4.77 -5.52
C ALA A 123 0.16 3.93 -6.55
N ILE A 124 -0.28 3.97 -7.80
CA ILE A 124 0.43 3.37 -8.93
C ILE A 124 1.53 4.34 -9.37
N SER A 125 2.74 3.84 -9.61
CA SER A 125 3.91 4.65 -9.93
C SER A 125 3.68 5.62 -11.09
N THR A 126 3.13 5.14 -12.20
CA THR A 126 2.80 6.00 -13.35
C THR A 126 1.73 7.04 -13.03
N THR A 127 0.79 6.72 -12.13
CA THR A 127 -0.26 7.66 -11.69
C THR A 127 0.35 8.79 -10.86
N ILE A 128 1.30 8.51 -9.97
CA ILE A 128 2.02 9.55 -9.21
C ILE A 128 2.63 10.58 -10.17
N ILE A 129 3.34 10.12 -11.19
CA ILE A 129 4.01 11.00 -12.18
C ILE A 129 2.99 11.82 -12.99
N ASN A 130 1.88 11.21 -13.39
CA ASN A 130 0.83 11.90 -14.12
C ASN A 130 0.11 12.93 -13.24
N GLU A 131 -0.16 12.62 -11.99
CA GLU A 131 -0.75 13.54 -11.01
C GLU A 131 0.15 14.76 -10.79
N ILE A 132 1.48 14.56 -10.64
CA ILE A 132 2.44 15.66 -10.53
C ILE A 132 2.39 16.55 -11.78
N LYS A 133 2.37 15.98 -13.00
CA LYS A 133 2.24 16.75 -14.25
C LYS A 133 0.91 17.51 -14.31
N ASN A 134 -0.17 16.91 -13.84
CA ASN A 134 -1.49 17.53 -13.83
C ASN A 134 -1.56 18.78 -12.93
N THR A 135 -0.70 18.88 -11.91
CA THR A 135 -0.65 20.08 -11.05
C THR A 135 -0.18 21.33 -11.80
N TRP A 136 0.45 21.20 -12.97
CA TRP A 136 0.91 22.33 -13.79
C TRP A 136 -0.26 23.07 -14.50
N ASN A 137 -1.42 22.43 -14.59
CA ASN A 137 -2.61 23.09 -15.13
C ASN A 137 -3.15 24.11 -14.10
N LYS A 138 -3.28 25.37 -14.51
CA LYS A 138 -3.73 26.48 -13.64
C LYS A 138 -5.13 26.30 -13.03
N GLU A 139 -5.95 25.42 -13.59
CA GLU A 139 -7.29 25.10 -13.07
C GLU A 139 -7.24 24.09 -11.90
N ASN A 140 -6.10 23.44 -11.67
CA ASN A 140 -5.98 22.46 -10.60
C ASN A 140 -5.73 23.16 -9.27
N LYS A 141 -6.65 22.96 -8.32
CA LYS A 141 -6.54 23.51 -6.95
C LYS A 141 -5.49 22.78 -6.08
N TYR A 142 -4.94 21.68 -6.58
CA TYR A 142 -3.95 20.87 -5.87
C TYR A 142 -2.56 21.18 -6.40
N SER A 143 -1.72 21.75 -5.56
CA SER A 143 -0.36 22.12 -5.96
C SER A 143 0.59 20.92 -5.93
N GLU A 144 1.63 20.96 -6.76
CA GLU A 144 2.70 19.96 -6.75
C GLU A 144 3.30 19.77 -5.36
N SER A 145 3.61 20.87 -4.67
CA SER A 145 4.17 20.83 -3.32
C SER A 145 3.25 20.10 -2.31
N LYS A 146 1.94 20.26 -2.44
CA LYS A 146 0.98 19.57 -1.58
C LYS A 146 0.95 18.08 -1.88
N LEU A 147 0.93 17.69 -3.16
CA LEU A 147 0.95 16.29 -3.56
C LEU A 147 2.24 15.59 -3.08
N LEU A 148 3.39 16.21 -3.32
CA LEU A 148 4.68 15.68 -2.86
C LEU A 148 4.72 15.56 -1.33
N ASN A 149 4.20 16.57 -0.60
CA ASN A 149 4.11 16.52 0.85
C ASN A 149 3.21 15.36 1.33
N ASP A 150 2.04 15.17 0.72
CA ASP A 150 1.12 14.10 1.11
C ASP A 150 1.73 12.71 0.89
N LEU A 151 2.47 12.52 -0.21
CA LEU A 151 3.18 11.26 -0.48
C LEU A 151 4.38 11.05 0.46
N SER A 152 5.06 12.13 0.83
CA SER A 152 6.24 12.06 1.70
C SER A 152 5.91 11.87 3.18
N THR A 153 4.77 12.39 3.65
CA THR A 153 4.43 12.43 5.08
C THR A 153 3.50 11.32 5.55
N VAL A 154 2.75 10.68 4.65
CA VAL A 154 1.87 9.56 5.02
C VAL A 154 2.68 8.45 5.70
N ASP A 155 2.13 7.84 6.74
CA ASP A 155 2.87 6.86 7.55
C ASP A 155 3.33 5.68 6.70
N ILE A 156 2.44 5.11 5.90
CA ILE A 156 2.73 3.98 5.00
C ILE A 156 2.32 4.36 3.58
N LEU A 157 3.27 4.32 2.66
CA LEU A 157 3.04 4.52 1.23
C LEU A 157 3.27 3.20 0.49
N ILE A 158 2.29 2.78 -0.31
CA ILE A 158 2.44 1.66 -1.23
C ILE A 158 2.58 2.24 -2.63
N ILE A 159 3.69 1.94 -3.29
CA ILE A 159 3.96 2.31 -4.67
C ILE A 159 3.89 1.04 -5.52
N ASP A 160 2.79 0.90 -6.27
CA ASP A 160 2.56 -0.25 -7.14
C ASP A 160 3.15 -0.01 -8.53
N ASP A 161 3.66 -1.09 -9.14
CA ASP A 161 4.31 -1.10 -10.45
C ASP A 161 5.48 -0.09 -10.57
N PHE A 162 6.33 0.02 -9.53
CA PHE A 162 7.51 0.88 -9.50
C PHE A 162 8.50 0.47 -10.59
N GLY A 163 9.01 1.45 -11.35
CA GLY A 163 9.96 1.24 -12.45
C GLY A 163 9.29 1.07 -13.82
N THR A 164 7.95 1.14 -13.91
CA THR A 164 7.23 1.01 -15.21
C THR A 164 7.09 2.33 -15.97
N GLU A 165 7.33 3.46 -15.32
CA GLU A 165 7.33 4.78 -15.94
C GLU A 165 8.58 5.01 -16.80
N LYS A 166 8.43 5.89 -17.81
CA LYS A 166 9.60 6.33 -18.58
C LYS A 166 10.48 7.24 -17.72
N ILE A 167 11.61 6.70 -17.30
CA ILE A 167 12.55 7.38 -16.43
C ILE A 167 13.24 8.51 -17.20
N SER A 168 13.29 9.70 -16.61
CA SER A 168 13.99 10.89 -17.05
C SER A 168 14.57 11.59 -15.82
N ASP A 169 15.48 12.55 -16.00
CA ASP A 169 16.06 13.32 -14.89
C ASP A 169 14.96 13.93 -14.00
N TRP A 170 13.91 14.47 -14.62
CA TRP A 170 12.79 15.04 -13.89
C TRP A 170 12.02 13.97 -13.07
N VAL A 171 11.80 12.76 -13.60
CA VAL A 171 11.18 11.65 -12.85
C VAL A 171 12.09 11.21 -11.72
N ASN A 172 13.40 11.08 -11.96
CA ASN A 172 14.39 10.81 -10.91
C ASN A 172 14.32 11.85 -9.79
N ASP A 173 14.28 13.15 -10.11
CA ASP A 173 14.21 14.20 -9.10
C ASP A 173 12.95 14.09 -8.23
N LYS A 174 11.80 13.78 -8.83
CA LYS A 174 10.53 13.60 -8.07
C LYS A 174 10.57 12.40 -7.15
N TYR A 175 11.03 11.25 -7.65
CA TYR A 175 11.17 10.06 -6.81
C TYR A 175 12.26 10.23 -5.76
N TYR A 176 13.40 10.86 -6.11
CA TYR A 176 14.42 11.17 -5.13
C TYR A 176 13.84 12.00 -3.98
N TYR A 177 13.07 13.05 -4.29
CA TYR A 177 12.44 13.88 -3.26
C TYR A 177 11.54 13.02 -2.34
N ILE A 178 10.60 12.28 -2.92
CA ILE A 178 9.64 11.46 -2.15
C ILE A 178 10.38 10.43 -1.28
N ILE A 179 11.27 9.65 -1.88
CA ILE A 179 11.97 8.56 -1.20
C ILE A 179 12.94 9.09 -0.14
N ASN A 180 13.66 10.19 -0.43
CA ASN A 180 14.57 10.81 0.53
C ASN A 180 13.84 11.35 1.76
N GLU A 181 12.75 12.09 1.56
CA GLU A 181 11.93 12.59 2.67
C GLU A 181 11.40 11.45 3.55
N ARG A 182 10.93 10.38 2.93
CA ARG A 182 10.45 9.20 3.64
C ARG A 182 11.57 8.46 4.38
N TYR A 183 12.74 8.34 3.75
CA TYR A 183 13.93 7.75 4.34
C TYR A 183 14.38 8.50 5.60
N ILE A 184 14.52 9.83 5.53
CA ILE A 184 14.94 10.68 6.65
C ILE A 184 13.93 10.61 7.79
N ASN A 185 12.63 10.62 7.48
CA ASN A 185 11.54 10.63 8.46
C ASN A 185 11.09 9.22 8.88
N ARG A 186 11.85 8.17 8.53
CA ARG A 186 11.55 6.76 8.85
C ARG A 186 10.11 6.36 8.50
N LYS A 187 9.63 6.80 7.33
CA LYS A 187 8.30 6.43 6.84
C LYS A 187 8.35 5.13 6.06
N VAL A 188 7.45 4.22 6.34
CA VAL A 188 7.39 2.90 5.70
C VAL A 188 6.95 3.01 4.25
N THR A 189 7.74 2.46 3.31
CA THR A 189 7.36 2.39 1.90
C THR A 189 7.37 0.94 1.43
N ILE A 190 6.27 0.51 0.81
CA ILE A 190 6.12 -0.83 0.23
C ILE A 190 6.06 -0.67 -1.28
N PHE A 191 6.90 -1.42 -1.98
CA PHE A 191 6.98 -1.39 -3.43
C PHE A 191 6.53 -2.71 -4.04
N THR A 192 5.88 -2.64 -5.19
CA THR A 192 5.83 -3.75 -6.13
C THR A 192 6.54 -3.35 -7.41
N SER A 193 7.29 -4.26 -8.02
CA SER A 193 8.02 -4.01 -9.25
C SER A 193 8.05 -5.25 -10.15
N ASN A 194 8.25 -5.02 -11.45
CA ASN A 194 8.56 -6.11 -12.38
C ASN A 194 10.06 -6.39 -12.46
N ASP A 195 10.87 -5.53 -11.87
CA ASP A 195 12.33 -5.61 -11.92
C ASP A 195 12.91 -5.73 -10.51
N SER A 196 14.06 -6.39 -10.37
CA SER A 196 14.83 -6.34 -9.12
C SER A 196 15.38 -4.93 -8.89
N LEU A 197 15.80 -4.59 -7.65
CA LEU A 197 16.39 -3.28 -7.38
C LEU A 197 17.67 -3.00 -8.17
N GLN A 198 18.38 -4.07 -8.59
CA GLN A 198 19.59 -3.93 -9.41
C GLN A 198 19.26 -3.62 -10.87
N ASP A 199 18.09 -4.03 -11.35
CA ASP A 199 17.68 -3.87 -12.75
C ASP A 199 16.84 -2.61 -13.00
N VAL A 200 16.31 -1.99 -11.93
CA VAL A 200 15.54 -0.74 -12.04
C VAL A 200 16.44 0.40 -12.48
N ASN A 201 16.07 1.10 -13.55
CA ASN A 201 16.88 2.18 -14.14
C ASN A 201 16.71 3.53 -13.44
N TYR A 202 16.65 3.54 -12.10
CA TYR A 202 16.67 4.76 -11.29
C TYR A 202 18.07 5.15 -10.85
N ASP A 203 18.23 6.43 -10.44
CA ASP A 203 19.47 6.91 -9.82
C ASP A 203 19.83 6.04 -8.59
N SER A 204 21.12 5.72 -8.47
CA SER A 204 21.62 4.88 -7.36
C SER A 204 21.31 5.45 -5.98
N ARG A 205 21.15 6.77 -5.85
CA ARG A 205 20.73 7.42 -4.59
C ARG A 205 19.32 7.01 -4.18
N ILE A 206 18.45 6.68 -5.14
CA ILE A 206 17.08 6.20 -4.89
C ILE A 206 17.15 4.73 -4.51
N THR A 207 17.78 3.90 -5.35
CA THR A 207 17.80 2.44 -5.15
C THR A 207 18.52 2.05 -3.88
N ASN A 208 19.60 2.73 -3.50
CA ASN A 208 20.31 2.48 -2.24
C ASN A 208 19.45 2.77 -1.02
N ARG A 209 18.64 3.85 -1.00
CA ARG A 209 17.73 4.15 0.09
C ARG A 209 16.59 3.13 0.21
N ILE A 210 16.10 2.66 -0.94
CA ILE A 210 15.10 1.60 -0.97
C ILE A 210 15.70 0.32 -0.39
N LEU A 211 16.90 -0.08 -0.84
CA LEU A 211 17.60 -1.27 -0.37
C LEU A 211 17.83 -1.26 1.15
N GLU A 212 18.26 -0.11 1.71
CA GLU A 212 18.48 0.04 3.15
C GLU A 212 17.18 -0.05 3.98
N LYS A 213 16.05 0.29 3.38
CA LYS A 213 14.78 0.44 4.09
C LYS A 213 13.69 -0.53 3.65
N THR A 214 14.06 -1.61 2.95
CA THR A 214 13.09 -2.66 2.56
C THR A 214 13.65 -4.06 2.73
N LEU A 215 12.75 -4.99 3.03
CA LEU A 215 13.01 -6.41 2.88
C LEU A 215 12.61 -6.81 1.45
N GLU A 216 13.53 -7.43 0.72
CA GLU A 216 13.26 -7.88 -0.64
C GLU A 216 12.52 -9.22 -0.63
N LEU A 217 11.40 -9.27 -1.32
CA LEU A 217 10.58 -10.48 -1.49
C LEU A 217 10.44 -10.80 -2.98
N ARG A 218 11.15 -11.83 -3.42
CA ARG A 218 11.02 -12.33 -4.79
C ARG A 218 9.75 -13.17 -4.91
N PHE A 219 8.90 -12.79 -5.86
CA PHE A 219 7.70 -13.53 -6.22
C PHE A 219 7.99 -14.58 -7.31
N PRO A 220 7.10 -15.59 -7.44
CA PRO A 220 7.25 -16.61 -8.48
C PRO A 220 7.26 -16.04 -9.90
N GLU A 221 8.05 -16.63 -10.78
CA GLU A 221 8.04 -16.32 -12.21
C GLU A 221 6.92 -17.11 -12.92
N GLU A 222 5.68 -16.86 -12.45
CA GLU A 222 4.46 -17.49 -12.96
C GLU A 222 3.28 -16.51 -12.87
N SER A 223 2.54 -16.38 -13.99
CA SER A 223 1.34 -15.52 -14.03
C SER A 223 0.12 -16.29 -13.54
N ILE A 224 -0.46 -15.84 -12.43
CA ILE A 224 -1.74 -16.39 -11.94
C ILE A 224 -2.95 -15.81 -12.68
N ARG A 225 -2.81 -14.65 -13.37
CA ARG A 225 -3.89 -14.07 -14.17
C ARG A 225 -4.30 -14.95 -15.34
N GLU A 226 -3.31 -15.51 -16.05
CA GLU A 226 -3.55 -16.42 -17.17
C GLU A 226 -4.28 -17.69 -16.71
N HIS A 227 -3.93 -18.16 -15.53
CA HIS A 227 -4.54 -19.38 -14.99
C HIS A 227 -6.00 -19.15 -14.57
N ILE A 228 -6.30 -18.02 -13.94
CA ILE A 228 -7.66 -17.64 -13.56
C ILE A 228 -8.52 -17.42 -14.82
N ALA A 229 -7.98 -16.73 -15.83
CA ALA A 229 -8.69 -16.47 -17.07
C ALA A 229 -9.02 -17.75 -17.88
N ARG A 230 -8.23 -18.82 -17.75
CA ARG A 230 -8.48 -20.11 -18.42
C ARG A 230 -9.50 -21.00 -17.67
N LYS A 231 -9.83 -20.67 -16.42
CA LYS A 231 -10.81 -21.42 -15.60
C LYS A 231 -12.23 -20.86 -15.69
N ASN A 232 -12.39 -19.63 -16.19
CA ASN A 232 -13.66 -18.99 -16.49
C ASN A 232 -13.97 -19.10 -17.98
#